data_639abe96b41e9df7937cf85bbd69bf59
#
_entry.id   639abe96b41e9df7937cf85bbd69bf59
#
_cell.length_a   1.000
_cell.length_b   1.000
_cell.length_c   1.000
_cell.angle_alpha   90.00
_cell.angle_beta   90.00
_cell.angle_gamma   90.00
#
_symmetry.space_group_name_H-M   'P 1'
#
loop_
_entity.id
_entity.type
_entity.pdbx_description
1 polymer ?
#
loop_
_entity_poly.entity_id
_entity_poly.type
_entity_poly.pdbx_seq_one_letter_code
_entity_poly.pdbx_strand_id
1 'polypeptide(L)'
;MEFLKLTVEGKLEHIEADFPEHEEGLGNEFNDFVHKQIKCDIYENAYAPALRHEICMLVDESGKPAGKKTNIVAWWMANRLNMLDPIVGDVLFCGVHRVGELQELDFCGLTEEQIQYITHTVEG
;
A
#
# COMPACT_ATOMS: atom_id res chain seq x y z
N MET A 1 -3.24 14.32 3.11
CA MET A 1 -3.69 12.98 2.66
C MET A 1 -3.37 11.95 3.72
N GLU A 2 -4.27 11.01 3.89
CA GLU A 2 -4.13 9.95 4.88
C GLU A 2 -3.67 8.65 4.25
N PHE A 3 -2.77 7.95 4.92
CA PHE A 3 -2.28 6.64 4.52
C PHE A 3 -2.22 5.74 5.74
N LEU A 4 -2.17 4.43 5.52
CA LEU A 4 -1.97 3.45 6.58
C LEU A 4 -0.76 2.58 6.23
N LYS A 5 0.10 2.34 7.22
CA LYS A 5 1.21 1.40 7.08
C LYS A 5 0.94 0.21 7.99
N LEU A 6 1.02 -1.00 7.44
CA LEU A 6 0.89 -2.23 8.19
C LEU A 6 2.29 -2.80 8.40
N THR A 7 2.72 -2.83 9.65
CA THR A 7 4.06 -3.31 9.99
C THR A 7 4.12 -4.83 10.01
N VAL A 8 5.34 -5.37 10.01
CA VAL A 8 5.56 -6.82 10.09
C VAL A 8 5.07 -7.41 11.41
N GLU A 9 4.89 -6.58 12.45
CA GLU A 9 4.31 -7.00 13.73
C GLU A 9 2.77 -7.00 13.72
N GLY A 10 2.15 -6.63 12.61
CA GLY A 10 0.69 -6.58 12.49
C GLY A 10 0.04 -5.31 13.01
N LYS A 11 0.82 -4.24 13.19
CA LYS A 11 0.31 -2.96 13.66
C LYS A 11 0.00 -2.04 12.49
N LEU A 12 -1.14 -1.31 12.60
CA LEU A 12 -1.48 -0.26 11.66
C LEU A 12 -1.00 1.09 12.21
N GLU A 13 -0.27 1.82 11.38
CA GLU A 13 0.18 3.18 11.69
C GLU A 13 -0.46 4.16 10.74
N HIS A 14 -1.05 5.23 11.29
CA HIS A 14 -1.59 6.32 10.49
C HIS A 14 -0.47 7.25 10.07
N ILE A 15 -0.45 7.60 8.79
CA ILE A 15 0.54 8.52 8.23
C ILE A 15 -0.20 9.60 7.48
N GLU A 16 0.09 10.86 7.82
CA GLU A 16 -0.41 12.01 7.10
C GLU A 16 0.73 12.62 6.30
N ALA A 17 0.49 12.86 5.02
CA ALA A 17 1.46 13.48 4.14
C ALA A 17 0.73 14.18 2.99
N ASP A 18 1.29 15.29 2.53
CA ASP A 18 0.76 16.02 1.39
C ASP A 18 1.80 16.08 0.29
N PHE A 19 1.33 16.03 -0.95
CA PHE A 19 2.17 16.07 -2.13
C PHE A 19 1.65 17.10 -3.12
N PRO A 20 2.55 17.75 -3.89
CA PRO A 20 2.11 18.59 -4.99
C PRO A 20 1.31 17.74 -5.98
N GLU A 21 0.15 18.25 -6.38
CA GLU A 21 -0.62 17.60 -7.43
C GLU A 21 -0.06 18.04 -8.79
N HIS A 22 0.24 17.05 -9.62
CA HIS A 22 0.60 17.25 -11.00
C HIS A 22 -0.60 16.93 -11.89
N GLU A 23 -0.60 17.40 -13.10
CA GLU A 23 -1.68 17.17 -14.05
C GLU A 23 -2.00 15.68 -14.22
N GLU A 24 -0.99 14.81 -14.11
CA GLU A 24 -1.12 13.37 -14.27
C GLU A 24 -0.97 12.58 -12.97
N GLY A 25 -1.09 13.24 -11.80
CA GLY A 25 -1.05 12.56 -10.52
C GLY A 25 0.01 13.06 -9.57
N LEU A 26 0.40 12.24 -8.59
CA LEU A 26 1.30 12.64 -7.50
C LEU A 26 2.80 12.66 -7.85
N GLY A 27 3.21 11.91 -8.88
CA GLY A 27 4.57 11.98 -9.39
C GLY A 27 5.66 11.41 -8.48
N ASN A 28 6.87 11.96 -8.62
CA ASN A 28 8.07 11.44 -7.95
C ASN A 28 8.07 11.64 -6.45
N GLU A 29 7.43 12.68 -5.95
CA GLU A 29 7.35 12.94 -4.52
C GLU A 29 6.63 11.84 -3.78
N PHE A 30 5.58 11.29 -4.38
CA PHE A 30 4.87 10.14 -3.81
C PHE A 30 5.74 8.89 -3.88
N ASN A 31 6.43 8.66 -4.99
CA ASN A 31 7.34 7.51 -5.12
C ASN A 31 8.41 7.53 -4.03
N ASP A 32 9.04 8.67 -3.81
CA ASP A 32 10.05 8.84 -2.76
C ASP A 32 9.46 8.57 -1.37
N PHE A 33 8.25 9.02 -1.14
CA PHE A 33 7.53 8.76 0.11
C PHE A 33 7.33 7.26 0.34
N VAL A 34 6.88 6.52 -0.69
CA VAL A 34 6.68 5.07 -0.58
C VAL A 34 8.00 4.36 -0.29
N HIS A 35 9.05 4.68 -1.04
CA HIS A 35 10.38 4.10 -0.84
C HIS A 35 10.86 4.28 0.60
N LYS A 36 10.63 5.45 1.16
CA LYS A 36 11.04 5.77 2.52
C LYS A 36 10.18 5.06 3.56
N GLN A 37 8.86 5.01 3.36
CA GLN A 37 7.93 4.42 4.34
C GLN A 37 8.09 2.92 4.49
N ILE A 38 8.28 2.20 3.39
CA ILE A 38 8.42 0.74 3.43
C ILE A 38 9.85 0.28 3.17
N LYS A 39 10.79 1.21 3.08
CA LYS A 39 12.23 0.95 2.95
C LYS A 39 12.54 -0.01 1.79
N CYS A 40 12.08 0.37 0.62
CA CYS A 40 12.25 -0.44 -0.59
C CYS A 40 12.95 0.35 -1.69
N ASP A 41 13.56 -0.38 -2.61
CA ASP A 41 14.09 0.20 -3.85
C ASP A 41 13.03 0.21 -4.95
N ILE A 42 12.24 -0.85 -5.01
CA ILE A 42 11.17 -1.02 -5.98
C ILE A 42 9.93 -1.52 -5.25
N TYR A 43 8.79 -0.90 -5.50
CA TYR A 43 7.52 -1.37 -4.95
C TYR A 43 6.55 -1.77 -6.05
N GLU A 44 5.59 -2.61 -5.70
CA GLU A 44 4.49 -2.99 -6.59
C GLU A 44 3.16 -2.88 -5.84
N ASN A 45 2.07 -2.78 -6.60
CA ASN A 45 0.73 -2.85 -6.06
C ASN A 45 0.31 -4.32 -6.01
N ALA A 46 0.32 -4.91 -4.82
CA ALA A 46 -0.09 -6.29 -4.66
C ALA A 46 -1.62 -6.38 -4.68
N TYR A 47 -2.14 -7.33 -5.46
CA TYR A 47 -3.57 -7.60 -5.45
C TYR A 47 -3.97 -8.24 -4.13
N ALA A 48 -4.90 -7.61 -3.42
CA ALA A 48 -5.37 -8.09 -2.12
C ALA A 48 -6.88 -8.33 -2.20
N PRO A 49 -7.32 -9.59 -2.41
CA PRO A 49 -8.75 -9.89 -2.55
C PRO A 49 -9.60 -9.49 -1.36
N ALA A 50 -9.00 -9.40 -0.15
CA ALA A 50 -9.70 -8.93 1.04
C ALA A 50 -10.00 -7.44 1.01
N LEU A 51 -9.32 -6.68 0.15
CA LEU A 51 -9.51 -5.24 0.03
C LEU A 51 -10.41 -4.92 -1.16
N ARG A 52 -11.26 -3.93 -0.97
CA ARG A 52 -12.20 -3.43 -1.99
C ARG A 52 -12.16 -1.90 -1.96
N HIS A 53 -13.08 -1.27 -2.67
CA HIS A 53 -13.31 0.18 -2.59
C HIS A 53 -12.10 1.02 -3.02
N GLU A 54 -11.41 0.57 -4.09
CA GLU A 54 -10.30 1.33 -4.68
C GLU A 54 -9.13 1.54 -3.71
N ILE A 55 -8.82 0.49 -2.94
CA ILE A 55 -7.68 0.47 -2.02
C ILE A 55 -6.55 -0.32 -2.66
N CYS A 56 -5.35 0.26 -2.61
CA CYS A 56 -4.12 -0.38 -3.07
C CYS A 56 -3.23 -0.74 -1.90
N MET A 57 -2.54 -1.87 -2.01
CA MET A 57 -1.52 -2.28 -1.04
C MET A 57 -0.16 -2.29 -1.73
N LEU A 58 0.70 -1.35 -1.37
CA LEU A 58 2.03 -1.21 -1.95
C LEU A 58 3.03 -2.01 -1.13
N VAL A 59 3.75 -2.90 -1.79
CA VAL A 59 4.66 -3.85 -1.17
C VAL A 59 6.05 -3.76 -1.78
N ASP A 60 7.06 -4.20 -1.01
CA ASP A 60 8.44 -4.23 -1.46
C ASP A 60 8.65 -5.42 -2.39
N GLU A 61 8.92 -5.13 -3.67
CA GLU A 61 9.19 -6.15 -4.67
C GLU A 61 10.57 -6.79 -4.50
N SER A 62 11.51 -6.07 -3.91
CA SER A 62 12.92 -6.48 -3.78
C SER A 62 13.32 -6.95 -2.38
N GLY A 63 12.40 -6.97 -1.44
CA GLY A 63 12.72 -7.24 -0.03
C GLY A 63 13.08 -8.68 0.29
N LYS A 64 12.63 -9.65 -0.51
CA LYS A 64 12.90 -11.07 -0.27
C LYS A 64 14.40 -11.40 -0.32
N PRO A 65 15.14 -10.98 -1.38
CA PRO A 65 16.58 -11.18 -1.41
C PRO A 65 17.32 -10.47 -0.28
N ALA A 66 16.78 -9.37 0.24
CA ALA A 66 17.37 -8.63 1.35
C ALA A 66 17.12 -9.26 2.72
N GLY A 67 16.34 -10.34 2.79
CA GLY A 67 16.07 -11.04 4.04
C GLY A 67 15.09 -10.36 4.96
N LYS A 68 14.21 -9.50 4.46
CA LYS A 68 13.18 -8.86 5.29
C LYS A 68 12.22 -9.89 5.86
N LYS A 69 11.67 -9.58 7.04
CA LYS A 69 10.69 -10.44 7.69
C LYS A 69 9.40 -10.52 6.89
N THR A 70 8.75 -11.68 6.92
CA THR A 70 7.43 -11.86 6.33
C THR A 70 6.41 -11.01 7.06
N ASN A 71 5.59 -10.32 6.29
CA ASN A 71 4.42 -9.60 6.81
C ASN A 71 3.22 -10.55 6.70
N ILE A 72 2.95 -11.25 7.77
CA ILE A 72 1.97 -12.34 7.78
C ILE A 72 0.57 -11.83 7.43
N VAL A 73 0.18 -10.71 8.00
CA VAL A 73 -1.16 -10.15 7.78
C VAL A 73 -1.32 -9.71 6.32
N ALA A 74 -0.33 -8.99 5.78
CA ALA A 74 -0.36 -8.57 4.39
C ALA A 74 -0.35 -9.77 3.43
N TRP A 75 0.45 -10.79 3.75
CA TRP A 75 0.51 -12.01 2.96
C TRP A 75 -0.84 -12.72 2.95
N TRP A 76 -1.48 -12.83 4.11
CA TRP A 76 -2.83 -13.39 4.21
C TRP A 76 -3.81 -12.62 3.33
N MET A 77 -3.76 -11.30 3.33
CA MET A 77 -4.65 -10.45 2.54
C MET A 77 -4.43 -10.63 1.03
N ALA A 78 -3.17 -10.74 0.60
CA ALA A 78 -2.81 -10.77 -0.82
C ALA A 78 -2.77 -12.18 -1.41
N ASN A 79 -2.30 -13.17 -0.65
CA ASN A 79 -1.98 -14.51 -1.16
C ASN A 79 -2.72 -15.61 -0.41
N ARG A 80 -4.01 -15.45 -0.21
CA ARG A 80 -4.83 -16.44 0.50
C ARG A 80 -4.77 -17.84 -0.13
N LEU A 81 -4.59 -17.89 -1.46
CA LEU A 81 -4.59 -19.13 -2.22
C LEU A 81 -3.21 -19.51 -2.74
N ASN A 82 -2.24 -18.63 -2.63
CA ASN A 82 -0.87 -18.88 -3.08
C ASN A 82 0.12 -18.68 -1.93
N MET A 83 0.51 -19.78 -1.32
CA MET A 83 1.41 -19.79 -0.17
C MET A 83 2.89 -19.72 -0.55
N LEU A 84 3.20 -19.67 -1.84
CA LEU A 84 4.59 -19.74 -2.33
C LEU A 84 5.26 -18.39 -2.52
N ASP A 85 4.50 -17.29 -2.43
CA ASP A 85 5.01 -15.96 -2.67
C ASP A 85 4.65 -15.00 -1.52
N PRO A 86 5.36 -15.10 -0.39
CA PRO A 86 5.06 -14.27 0.78
C PRO A 86 5.37 -12.79 0.52
N ILE A 87 4.64 -11.93 1.20
CA ILE A 87 4.92 -10.50 1.25
C ILE A 87 5.85 -10.25 2.42
N VAL A 88 6.90 -9.47 2.19
CA VAL A 88 7.92 -9.18 3.21
C VAL A 88 8.00 -7.67 3.46
N GLY A 89 8.36 -7.31 4.69
CA GLY A 89 8.50 -5.92 5.10
C GLY A 89 7.16 -5.24 5.38
N ASP A 90 7.23 -3.99 5.78
CA ASP A 90 6.04 -3.17 6.00
C ASP A 90 5.36 -2.88 4.66
N VAL A 91 4.05 -2.69 4.68
CA VAL A 91 3.28 -2.36 3.48
C VAL A 91 2.53 -1.06 3.69
N LEU A 92 2.26 -0.36 2.59
CA LEU A 92 1.55 0.93 2.62
C LEU A 92 0.23 0.81 1.88
N PHE A 93 -0.85 1.21 2.54
CA PHE A 93 -2.16 1.30 1.91
C PHE A 93 -2.41 2.71 1.41
N CYS A 94 -2.89 2.82 0.20
CA CYS A 94 -3.33 4.09 -0.39
C CYS A 94 -4.60 3.88 -1.19
N GLY A 95 -5.20 4.98 -1.63
CA GLY A 95 -6.33 4.93 -2.55
C GLY A 95 -5.86 4.99 -3.99
N VAL A 96 -6.80 4.84 -4.89
CA VAL A 96 -6.56 5.00 -6.33
C VAL A 96 -7.71 5.80 -6.93
N HIS A 97 -7.40 6.69 -7.88
CA HIS A 97 -8.39 7.47 -8.59
C HIS A 97 -7.96 7.65 -10.05
N ARG A 98 -8.88 8.20 -10.85
CA ARG A 98 -8.58 8.46 -12.26
C ARG A 98 -8.12 9.90 -12.43
N VAL A 99 -7.07 10.08 -13.22
CA VAL A 99 -6.46 11.40 -13.47
C VAL A 99 -6.22 11.63 -14.95
N GLY A 100 -6.14 12.90 -15.34
CA GLY A 100 -5.81 13.32 -16.69
C GLY A 100 -6.93 13.08 -17.70
N GLU A 101 -6.66 13.48 -18.94
CA GLU A 101 -7.63 13.34 -20.04
C GLU A 101 -7.91 11.89 -20.39
N LEU A 102 -6.92 11.01 -20.24
CA LEU A 102 -7.04 9.59 -20.55
C LEU A 102 -7.66 8.78 -19.43
N GLN A 103 -8.01 9.42 -18.31
CA GLN A 103 -8.61 8.75 -17.14
C GLN A 103 -7.77 7.56 -16.65
N GLU A 104 -6.45 7.75 -16.62
CA GLU A 104 -5.53 6.75 -16.09
C GLU A 104 -5.63 6.66 -14.58
N LEU A 105 -5.39 5.47 -14.02
CA LEU A 105 -5.38 5.27 -12.57
C LEU A 105 -4.10 5.80 -11.96
N ASP A 106 -4.24 6.53 -10.86
CA ASP A 106 -3.11 6.97 -10.06
C ASP A 106 -3.42 6.87 -8.57
N PHE A 107 -2.37 6.86 -7.77
CA PHE A 107 -2.50 6.75 -6.31
C PHE A 107 -2.99 8.07 -5.70
N CYS A 108 -3.68 7.94 -4.59
CA CYS A 108 -4.13 9.08 -3.80
C CYS A 108 -4.23 8.69 -2.32
N GLY A 109 -4.58 9.64 -1.47
CA GLY A 109 -4.82 9.37 -0.06
C GLY A 109 -6.05 8.52 0.16
N LEU A 110 -6.15 7.93 1.35
CA LEU A 110 -7.31 7.15 1.76
C LEU A 110 -8.43 8.06 2.28
N THR A 111 -9.67 7.66 2.03
CA THR A 111 -10.83 8.27 2.65
C THR A 111 -11.05 7.67 4.05
N GLU A 112 -11.85 8.34 4.87
CA GLU A 112 -12.24 7.83 6.19
C GLU A 112 -12.86 6.44 6.10
N GLU A 113 -13.72 6.23 5.13
CA GLU A 113 -14.38 4.95 4.88
C GLU A 113 -13.39 3.84 4.55
N GLN A 114 -12.40 4.16 3.71
CA GLN A 114 -11.33 3.21 3.36
C GLN A 114 -10.46 2.87 4.57
N ILE A 115 -10.14 3.86 5.39
CA ILE A 115 -9.38 3.65 6.63
C ILE A 115 -10.12 2.70 7.56
N GLN A 116 -11.41 2.92 7.76
CA GLN A 116 -12.24 2.04 8.59
C GLN A 116 -12.30 0.64 8.03
N TYR A 117 -12.44 0.50 6.71
CA TYR A 117 -12.48 -0.82 6.06
C TYR A 117 -11.18 -1.59 6.27
N ILE A 118 -10.04 -0.94 6.06
CA ILE A 118 -8.74 -1.57 6.27
C ILE A 118 -8.58 -1.98 7.73
N THR A 119 -8.90 -1.09 8.65
CA THR A 119 -8.78 -1.34 10.08
C THR A 119 -9.61 -2.56 10.50
N HIS A 120 -10.85 -2.64 10.06
CA HIS A 120 -11.70 -3.80 10.32
C HIS A 120 -11.15 -5.08 9.72
N THR A 121 -10.62 -5.02 8.51
CA THR A 121 -10.06 -6.19 7.83
C THR A 121 -8.84 -6.72 8.58
N VAL A 122 -7.96 -5.84 9.05
CA VAL A 122 -6.74 -6.22 9.76
C VAL A 122 -7.03 -6.71 11.18
N GLU A 123 -7.92 -6.03 11.89
CA GLU A 123 -8.22 -6.32 13.30
C GLU A 123 -9.30 -7.37 13.49
N GLY A 124 -10.08 -7.55 12.48
CA GLY A 124 -11.27 -8.34 12.47
C GLY A 124 -11.26 -9.78 12.57
#